data_f9ecd7a130c45ad39573bfcc926d4615
#
_entry.id   f9ecd7a130c45ad39573bfcc926d4615
#
_cell.length_a   1.000
_cell.length_b   1.000
_cell.length_c   1.000
_cell.angle_alpha   90.00
_cell.angle_beta   90.00
_cell.angle_gamma   90.00
#
_symmetry.space_group_name_H-M   'P 1'
#
loop_
_entity.id
_entity.type
_entity.pdbx_description
1 polymer ?
#
loop_
_entity_poly.entity_id
_entity_poly.type
_entity_poly.pdbx_seq_one_letter_code
_entity_poly.pdbx_strand_id
1 'polypeptide(L)'
;MEDDQCIFLFDWYDETLPELDDEKQIYVFNSHKHADHYNPCLQKLADKHKRIHFIWSREIKMPKDDSRFLAVKRGGSYELNGPVSIRVETLESTDIGVAFLIHYEGQIIYHAGDLNWWSWSGEPESWNRNMEARFKQIMQNLDDMHIDLAFVPLDPRQEERFSWGFDYFLEHTRTDCVFPMHMWEQFDVVSKWKTMPQSELYREIVMEPEYHGQVFEIEF
;
A
#
# COMPACT_ATOMS: atom_id res chain seq x y z
N MET A 1 -1.53 -9.18 5.06
CA MET A 1 -2.95 -9.56 5.16
C MET A 1 -3.09 -11.04 4.87
N GLU A 2 -3.98 -11.72 5.55
CA GLU A 2 -4.19 -13.17 5.38
C GLU A 2 -5.66 -13.49 5.64
N ASP A 3 -6.22 -14.40 4.83
CA ASP A 3 -7.52 -15.01 5.03
C ASP A 3 -7.42 -16.55 4.91
N ASP A 4 -8.53 -17.25 4.77
CA ASP A 4 -8.55 -18.72 4.68
C ASP A 4 -7.89 -19.27 3.41
N GLN A 5 -7.79 -18.50 2.32
CA GLN A 5 -7.35 -18.94 1.00
C GLN A 5 -6.02 -18.29 0.57
N CYS A 6 -5.78 -17.05 0.99
CA CYS A 6 -4.72 -16.21 0.44
C CYS A 6 -3.88 -15.51 1.52
N ILE A 7 -2.62 -15.28 1.19
CA ILE A 7 -1.71 -14.40 1.91
C ILE A 7 -1.27 -13.29 0.95
N PHE A 8 -1.43 -12.04 1.36
CA PHE A 8 -0.99 -10.86 0.63
C PHE A 8 0.14 -10.18 1.40
N LEU A 9 1.33 -10.13 0.81
CA LEU A 9 2.47 -9.40 1.32
C LEU A 9 2.62 -8.10 0.53
N PHE A 10 2.61 -6.98 1.22
CA PHE A 10 2.78 -5.65 0.61
C PHE A 10 4.09 -5.03 1.05
N ASP A 11 4.90 -4.61 0.08
CA ASP A 11 6.13 -3.85 0.26
C ASP A 11 7.02 -4.39 1.40
N TRP A 12 7.15 -5.72 1.47
CA TRP A 12 7.94 -6.36 2.50
C TRP A 12 9.42 -6.14 2.27
N TYR A 13 10.07 -5.47 3.17
CA TYR A 13 11.49 -5.12 3.08
C TYR A 13 12.35 -5.72 4.19
N ASP A 14 11.75 -6.21 5.27
CA ASP A 14 12.48 -6.82 6.38
C ASP A 14 13.16 -8.13 5.95
N GLU A 15 14.22 -8.53 6.68
CA GLU A 15 14.92 -9.79 6.46
C GLU A 15 14.14 -10.98 6.99
N THR A 16 13.30 -10.77 8.00
CA THR A 16 12.49 -11.81 8.65
C THR A 16 11.05 -11.76 8.18
N LEU A 17 10.59 -12.81 7.52
CA LEU A 17 9.20 -13.01 7.17
C LEU A 17 8.49 -13.82 8.26
N PRO A 18 7.19 -13.59 8.49
CA PRO A 18 6.38 -14.53 9.25
C PRO A 18 6.36 -15.89 8.56
N GLU A 19 6.00 -16.93 9.29
CA GLU A 19 5.76 -18.25 8.69
C GLU A 19 4.56 -18.15 7.75
N LEU A 20 4.76 -18.54 6.49
CA LEU A 20 3.73 -18.52 5.45
C LEU A 20 3.14 -19.92 5.30
N ASP A 21 1.83 -20.03 5.30
CA ASP A 21 1.12 -21.28 5.08
C ASP A 21 1.23 -21.71 3.60
N ASP A 22 1.90 -22.84 3.35
CA ASP A 22 2.14 -23.40 2.01
C ASP A 22 0.85 -23.90 1.32
N GLU A 23 -0.22 -24.09 2.04
CA GLU A 23 -1.51 -24.51 1.47
C GLU A 23 -2.28 -23.34 0.85
N LYS A 24 -1.96 -22.11 1.26
CA LYS A 24 -2.59 -20.88 0.74
C LYS A 24 -1.92 -20.37 -0.53
N GLN A 25 -2.64 -19.53 -1.28
CA GLN A 25 -2.06 -18.75 -2.37
C GLN A 25 -1.32 -17.54 -1.79
N ILE A 26 -0.09 -17.30 -2.21
CA ILE A 26 0.73 -16.19 -1.71
C ILE A 26 0.92 -15.17 -2.83
N TYR A 27 0.55 -13.93 -2.57
CA TYR A 27 0.71 -12.82 -3.50
C TYR A 27 1.63 -11.77 -2.89
N VAL A 28 2.75 -11.48 -3.56
CA VAL A 28 3.78 -10.55 -3.10
C VAL A 28 3.75 -9.30 -3.98
N PHE A 29 3.27 -8.20 -3.43
CA PHE A 29 3.17 -6.90 -4.09
C PHE A 29 4.33 -6.02 -3.67
N ASN A 30 5.07 -5.47 -4.64
CA ASN A 30 6.06 -4.42 -4.37
C ASN A 30 5.81 -3.23 -5.27
N SER A 31 5.50 -2.11 -4.64
CA SER A 31 5.14 -0.85 -5.31
C SER A 31 6.30 -0.24 -6.08
N HIS A 32 7.52 -0.35 -5.54
CA HIS A 32 8.73 0.16 -6.14
C HIS A 32 10.01 -0.44 -5.51
N LYS A 33 11.17 -0.02 -5.99
CA LYS A 33 12.47 -0.65 -5.69
C LYS A 33 13.23 -0.04 -4.50
N HIS A 34 12.73 0.97 -3.81
CA HIS A 34 13.43 1.53 -2.64
C HIS A 34 13.57 0.49 -1.53
N ALA A 35 14.61 0.62 -0.72
CA ALA A 35 14.98 -0.39 0.26
C ALA A 35 13.99 -0.55 1.42
N ASP A 36 13.15 0.42 1.63
CA ASP A 36 12.04 0.43 2.59
C ASP A 36 10.71 -0.13 2.02
N HIS A 37 10.71 -0.57 0.75
CA HIS A 37 9.56 -1.20 0.08
C HIS A 37 9.91 -2.51 -0.62
N TYR A 38 11.19 -2.84 -0.75
CA TYR A 38 11.62 -4.01 -1.48
C TYR A 38 12.92 -4.61 -0.94
N ASN A 39 12.91 -5.91 -0.69
CA ASN A 39 14.10 -6.68 -0.39
C ASN A 39 14.34 -7.73 -1.49
N PRO A 40 15.53 -7.75 -2.14
CA PRO A 40 15.85 -8.75 -3.16
C PRO A 40 15.76 -10.21 -2.69
N CYS A 41 15.84 -10.45 -1.37
CA CYS A 41 15.68 -11.78 -0.79
C CYS A 41 14.28 -12.37 -1.01
N LEU A 42 13.25 -11.56 -1.28
CA LEU A 42 11.90 -12.02 -1.59
C LEU A 42 11.87 -12.99 -2.78
N GLN A 43 12.76 -12.83 -3.76
CA GLN A 43 12.86 -13.76 -4.89
C GLN A 43 13.11 -15.20 -4.45
N LYS A 44 13.80 -15.42 -3.32
CA LYS A 44 14.10 -16.76 -2.78
C LYS A 44 12.84 -17.47 -2.26
N LEU A 45 11.74 -16.75 -2.03
CA LEU A 45 10.46 -17.36 -1.68
C LEU A 45 9.92 -18.23 -2.81
N ALA A 46 10.28 -17.92 -4.06
CA ALA A 46 9.93 -18.73 -5.22
C ALA A 46 10.51 -20.16 -5.16
N ASP A 47 11.63 -20.34 -4.47
CA ASP A 47 12.26 -21.66 -4.29
C ASP A 47 11.56 -22.49 -3.19
N LYS A 48 10.94 -21.82 -2.22
CA LYS A 48 10.31 -22.44 -1.06
C LYS A 48 8.83 -22.71 -1.29
N HIS A 49 8.11 -21.74 -1.87
CA HIS A 49 6.66 -21.76 -2.01
C HIS A 49 6.26 -21.98 -3.48
N LYS A 50 5.45 -22.98 -3.75
CA LYS A 50 5.01 -23.30 -5.12
C LYS A 50 3.79 -22.46 -5.55
N ARG A 51 2.96 -22.06 -4.58
CA ARG A 51 1.72 -21.30 -4.78
C ARG A 51 1.93 -19.81 -4.58
N ILE A 52 3.06 -19.27 -5.08
CA ILE A 52 3.45 -17.87 -4.89
C ILE A 52 3.45 -17.11 -6.22
N HIS A 53 2.97 -15.87 -6.18
CA HIS A 53 2.96 -14.94 -7.30
C HIS A 53 3.54 -13.60 -6.85
N PHE A 54 4.36 -12.99 -7.72
CA PHE A 54 5.01 -11.71 -7.49
C PHE A 54 4.43 -10.68 -8.44
N ILE A 55 3.82 -9.63 -7.92
CA ILE A 55 3.21 -8.52 -8.66
C ILE A 55 4.01 -7.27 -8.36
N TRP A 56 5.06 -7.06 -9.14
CA TRP A 56 6.06 -6.04 -8.86
C TRP A 56 6.06 -4.92 -9.88
N SER A 57 6.30 -3.71 -9.41
CA SER A 57 6.52 -2.59 -10.32
C SER A 57 7.66 -2.89 -11.29
N ARG A 58 7.49 -2.50 -12.54
CA ARG A 58 8.37 -2.85 -13.67
C ARG A 58 9.83 -2.43 -13.53
N GLU A 59 10.15 -1.48 -12.64
CA GLU A 59 11.53 -1.08 -12.38
C GLU A 59 12.27 -2.04 -11.44
N ILE A 60 11.57 -2.93 -10.76
CA ILE A 60 12.17 -3.99 -9.97
C ILE A 60 12.67 -5.08 -10.91
N LYS A 61 13.95 -5.43 -10.76
CA LYS A 61 14.54 -6.50 -11.56
C LYS A 61 13.98 -7.86 -11.13
N MET A 62 13.42 -8.60 -12.07
CA MET A 62 12.84 -9.92 -11.84
C MET A 62 13.34 -10.97 -12.86
N PRO A 63 13.19 -12.27 -12.55
CA PRO A 63 13.48 -13.35 -13.50
C PRO A 63 12.65 -13.23 -14.78
N LYS A 64 13.27 -13.50 -15.95
CA LYS A 64 12.59 -13.31 -17.25
C LYS A 64 11.68 -14.48 -17.64
N ASP A 65 12.03 -15.68 -17.20
CA ASP A 65 11.42 -16.94 -17.67
C ASP A 65 10.62 -17.64 -16.56
N ASP A 66 10.19 -16.91 -15.53
CA ASP A 66 9.37 -17.43 -14.45
C ASP A 66 7.98 -16.77 -14.48
N SER A 67 6.96 -17.53 -14.86
CA SER A 67 5.58 -17.07 -14.98
C SER A 67 4.93 -16.62 -13.68
N ARG A 68 5.56 -16.86 -12.54
CA ARG A 68 5.09 -16.38 -11.23
C ARG A 68 5.35 -14.89 -11.04
N PHE A 69 6.20 -14.27 -11.87
CA PHE A 69 6.54 -12.85 -11.79
C PHE A 69 5.80 -12.04 -12.84
N LEU A 70 4.99 -11.11 -12.38
CA LEU A 70 4.25 -10.15 -13.20
C LEU A 70 4.82 -8.75 -13.00
N ALA A 71 5.38 -8.18 -14.07
CA ALA A 71 5.80 -6.79 -14.10
C ALA A 71 4.61 -5.87 -14.36
N VAL A 72 4.27 -5.02 -13.42
CA VAL A 72 3.18 -4.05 -13.56
C VAL A 72 3.71 -2.65 -13.84
N LYS A 73 2.93 -1.84 -14.54
CA LYS A 73 3.22 -0.44 -14.87
C LYS A 73 2.05 0.45 -14.44
N ARG A 74 2.31 1.71 -14.17
CA ARG A 74 1.28 2.71 -13.87
C ARG A 74 0.14 2.70 -14.89
N GLY A 75 -1.09 2.83 -14.41
CA GLY A 75 -2.29 2.81 -15.25
C GLY A 75 -2.57 1.47 -15.92
N GLY A 76 -2.03 0.37 -15.38
CA GLY A 76 -2.26 -0.98 -15.87
C GLY A 76 -3.47 -1.65 -15.20
N SER A 77 -4.05 -2.65 -15.88
CA SER A 77 -5.04 -3.57 -15.33
C SER A 77 -4.65 -4.99 -15.71
N TYR A 78 -4.67 -5.89 -14.73
CA TYR A 78 -4.13 -7.25 -14.85
C TYR A 78 -5.08 -8.23 -14.17
N GLU A 79 -5.38 -9.33 -14.85
CA GLU A 79 -6.13 -10.46 -14.28
C GLU A 79 -5.14 -11.56 -13.87
N LEU A 80 -5.16 -11.93 -12.61
CA LEU A 80 -4.40 -13.06 -12.07
C LEU A 80 -5.30 -14.28 -12.04
N ASN A 81 -5.13 -15.16 -13.04
CA ASN A 81 -5.91 -16.40 -13.11
C ASN A 81 -5.29 -17.46 -12.21
N GLY A 82 -6.06 -18.00 -11.30
CA GLY A 82 -5.65 -19.01 -10.34
C GLY A 82 -6.87 -19.68 -9.69
N PRO A 83 -6.67 -20.36 -8.56
CA PRO A 83 -7.78 -20.88 -7.75
C PRO A 83 -8.74 -19.78 -7.30
N VAL A 84 -8.20 -18.58 -7.11
CA VAL A 84 -8.94 -17.36 -6.77
C VAL A 84 -8.71 -16.33 -7.87
N SER A 85 -9.76 -15.64 -8.29
CA SER A 85 -9.66 -14.56 -9.28
C SER A 85 -9.30 -13.25 -8.59
N ILE A 86 -8.20 -12.64 -9.03
CA ILE A 86 -7.75 -11.34 -8.53
C ILE A 86 -7.55 -10.41 -9.72
N ARG A 87 -8.18 -9.24 -9.69
CA ARG A 87 -7.88 -8.16 -10.62
C ARG A 87 -7.05 -7.09 -9.92
N VAL A 88 -5.92 -6.75 -10.52
CA VAL A 88 -5.01 -5.73 -10.03
C VAL A 88 -5.04 -4.54 -10.98
N GLU A 89 -5.42 -3.39 -10.49
CA GLU A 89 -5.26 -2.11 -11.16
C GLU A 89 -4.14 -1.31 -10.50
N THR A 90 -3.46 -0.47 -11.26
CA THR A 90 -2.34 0.30 -10.73
C THR A 90 -2.49 1.77 -11.05
N LEU A 91 -2.22 2.62 -10.08
CA LEU A 91 -2.12 4.07 -10.25
C LEU A 91 -0.66 4.49 -10.35
N GLU A 92 -0.43 5.68 -10.90
CA GLU A 92 0.88 6.32 -10.85
C GLU A 92 1.20 6.74 -9.42
N SER A 93 2.45 6.57 -8.96
CA SER A 93 2.92 7.13 -7.70
C SER A 93 3.42 8.58 -7.89
N THR A 94 3.36 9.38 -6.84
CA THR A 94 3.96 10.71 -6.79
C THR A 94 5.47 10.67 -6.58
N ASP A 95 6.00 9.55 -6.11
CA ASP A 95 7.43 9.24 -6.13
C ASP A 95 7.75 8.33 -7.33
N ILE A 96 8.23 7.13 -7.13
CA ILE A 96 8.45 6.12 -8.17
C ILE A 96 7.48 4.95 -8.00
N GLY A 97 7.35 4.12 -9.05
CA GLY A 97 6.53 2.91 -9.00
C GLY A 97 5.04 3.15 -9.14
N VAL A 98 4.25 2.39 -8.39
CA VAL A 98 2.79 2.33 -8.51
C VAL A 98 2.11 2.24 -7.14
N ALA A 99 0.85 2.71 -7.07
CA ALA A 99 -0.09 2.26 -6.06
C ALA A 99 -0.93 1.11 -6.64
N PHE A 100 -1.43 0.23 -5.77
CA PHE A 100 -2.25 -0.91 -6.14
C PHE A 100 -3.70 -0.74 -5.71
N LEU A 101 -4.60 -1.14 -6.60
CA LEU A 101 -6.01 -1.35 -6.31
C LEU A 101 -6.33 -2.81 -6.67
N ILE A 102 -6.68 -3.61 -5.67
CA ILE A 102 -6.81 -5.05 -5.79
C ILE A 102 -8.25 -5.44 -5.54
N HIS A 103 -8.88 -6.04 -6.55
CA HIS A 103 -10.23 -6.59 -6.45
C HIS A 103 -10.13 -8.08 -6.15
N TYR A 104 -10.62 -8.47 -4.99
CA TYR A 104 -10.54 -9.81 -4.46
C TYR A 104 -11.82 -10.17 -3.71
N GLU A 105 -12.50 -11.26 -4.06
CA GLU A 105 -13.71 -11.77 -3.37
C GLU A 105 -14.83 -10.72 -3.22
N GLY A 106 -14.94 -9.78 -4.15
CA GLY A 106 -15.92 -8.68 -4.11
C GLY A 106 -15.46 -7.47 -3.29
N GLN A 107 -14.31 -7.54 -2.64
CA GLN A 107 -13.69 -6.47 -1.87
C GLN A 107 -12.67 -5.69 -2.71
N ILE A 108 -12.41 -4.47 -2.30
CA ILE A 108 -11.38 -3.61 -2.89
C ILE A 108 -10.35 -3.27 -1.83
N ILE A 109 -9.10 -3.69 -2.08
CA ILE A 109 -7.95 -3.41 -1.23
C ILE A 109 -7.08 -2.37 -1.93
N TYR A 110 -6.77 -1.28 -1.25
CA TYR A 110 -5.88 -0.24 -1.75
C TYR A 110 -4.54 -0.23 -0.99
N HIS A 111 -3.42 -0.22 -1.73
CA HIS A 111 -2.10 -0.01 -1.17
C HIS A 111 -1.41 1.14 -1.90
N ALA A 112 -1.20 2.23 -1.20
CA ALA A 112 -0.68 3.47 -1.79
C ALA A 112 0.78 3.36 -2.27
N GLY A 113 1.59 2.44 -1.71
CA GLY A 113 3.05 2.57 -1.85
C GLY A 113 3.45 3.98 -1.40
N ASP A 114 4.22 4.68 -2.25
CA ASP A 114 4.60 6.08 -2.04
C ASP A 114 3.73 7.10 -2.79
N LEU A 115 2.50 6.71 -3.13
CA LEU A 115 1.51 7.68 -3.60
C LEU A 115 1.00 8.51 -2.41
N ASN A 116 1.60 9.69 -2.22
CA ASN A 116 1.25 10.60 -1.14
C ASN A 116 1.43 12.07 -1.58
N TRP A 117 0.82 12.98 -0.86
CA TRP A 117 1.07 14.42 -0.99
C TRP A 117 2.34 14.78 -0.24
N TRP A 118 3.49 14.48 -0.85
CA TRP A 118 4.79 14.82 -0.29
C TRP A 118 4.97 16.34 -0.28
N SER A 119 5.01 16.92 0.91
CA SER A 119 5.23 18.36 1.09
C SER A 119 6.30 18.57 2.17
N TRP A 120 7.40 19.18 1.79
CA TRP A 120 8.57 19.29 2.65
C TRP A 120 8.89 20.76 2.95
N SER A 121 9.21 21.08 4.22
CA SER A 121 9.59 22.44 4.63
C SER A 121 10.89 22.92 3.99
N GLY A 122 11.79 21.98 3.61
CA GLY A 122 13.06 22.27 2.94
C GLY A 122 12.98 22.46 1.43
N GLU A 123 11.85 22.15 0.80
CA GLU A 123 11.68 22.26 -0.64
C GLU A 123 11.08 23.61 -1.05
N PRO A 124 11.41 24.11 -2.27
CA PRO A 124 10.79 25.31 -2.81
C PRO A 124 9.26 25.22 -2.85
N GLU A 125 8.56 26.31 -2.58
CA GLU A 125 7.10 26.35 -2.61
C GLU A 125 6.51 25.91 -3.96
N SER A 126 7.20 26.22 -5.06
CA SER A 126 6.79 25.76 -6.40
C SER A 126 6.85 24.24 -6.55
N TRP A 127 7.83 23.59 -5.90
CA TRP A 127 7.94 22.14 -5.88
C TRP A 127 6.76 21.53 -5.09
N ASN A 128 6.50 22.06 -3.89
CA ASN A 128 5.39 21.60 -3.05
C ASN A 128 4.01 21.76 -3.75
N ARG A 129 3.79 22.88 -4.45
CA ARG A 129 2.58 23.10 -5.24
C ARG A 129 2.43 22.12 -6.42
N ASN A 130 3.53 21.82 -7.12
CA ASN A 130 3.50 20.85 -8.21
C ASN A 130 3.21 19.44 -7.68
N MET A 131 3.76 19.08 -6.54
CA MET A 131 3.50 17.80 -5.85
C MET A 131 2.04 17.69 -5.44
N GLU A 132 1.47 18.74 -4.83
CA GLU A 132 0.05 18.83 -4.51
C GLU A 132 -0.84 18.60 -5.73
N ALA A 133 -0.58 19.35 -6.81
CA ALA A 133 -1.38 19.27 -8.03
C ALA A 133 -1.32 17.86 -8.64
N ARG A 134 -0.12 17.24 -8.68
CA ARG A 134 0.06 15.89 -9.18
C ARG A 134 -0.64 14.85 -8.31
N PHE A 135 -0.49 14.94 -7.00
CA PHE A 135 -1.16 14.04 -6.05
C PHE A 135 -2.68 14.11 -6.24
N LYS A 136 -3.26 15.31 -6.16
CA LYS A 136 -4.71 15.52 -6.31
C LYS A 136 -5.23 15.02 -7.67
N GLN A 137 -4.48 15.23 -8.75
CA GLN A 137 -4.84 14.72 -10.08
C GLN A 137 -4.89 13.18 -10.12
N ILE A 138 -3.95 12.51 -9.47
CA ILE A 138 -3.95 11.04 -9.42
C ILE A 138 -5.10 10.54 -8.57
N MET A 139 -5.35 11.18 -7.42
CA MET A 139 -6.42 10.82 -6.49
C MET A 139 -7.82 10.92 -7.08
N GLN A 140 -8.04 11.73 -8.12
CA GLN A 140 -9.33 11.79 -8.84
C GLN A 140 -9.77 10.41 -9.38
N ASN A 141 -8.84 9.47 -9.60
CA ASN A 141 -9.20 8.11 -9.99
C ASN A 141 -9.89 7.31 -8.87
N LEU A 142 -9.80 7.77 -7.63
CA LEU A 142 -10.38 7.15 -6.44
C LEU A 142 -11.57 7.95 -5.88
N ASP A 143 -11.92 9.09 -6.47
CA ASP A 143 -13.00 9.95 -5.96
C ASP A 143 -14.32 9.16 -5.83
N ASP A 144 -14.92 9.21 -4.64
CA ASP A 144 -16.14 8.49 -4.25
C ASP A 144 -16.05 6.95 -4.34
N MET A 145 -14.87 6.39 -4.57
CA MET A 145 -14.69 4.93 -4.62
C MET A 145 -14.91 4.31 -3.24
N HIS A 146 -15.67 3.21 -3.19
CA HIS A 146 -15.72 2.38 -2.00
C HIS A 146 -14.47 1.50 -1.95
N ILE A 147 -13.78 1.50 -0.80
CA ILE A 147 -12.57 0.74 -0.54
C ILE A 147 -12.76 0.03 0.81
N ASP A 148 -12.69 -1.30 0.81
CA ASP A 148 -12.91 -2.07 2.03
C ASP A 148 -11.70 -1.98 2.97
N LEU A 149 -10.48 -2.03 2.41
CA LEU A 149 -9.23 -1.94 3.18
C LEU A 149 -8.20 -1.06 2.47
N ALA A 150 -7.62 -0.11 3.18
CA ALA A 150 -6.58 0.76 2.64
C ALA A 150 -5.31 0.79 3.50
N PHE A 151 -4.15 0.86 2.84
CA PHE A 151 -2.85 1.13 3.42
C PHE A 151 -2.34 2.46 2.86
N VAL A 152 -2.23 3.48 3.71
CA VAL A 152 -2.01 4.88 3.29
C VAL A 152 -0.90 5.53 4.10
N PRO A 153 0.04 6.26 3.47
CA PRO A 153 1.12 6.93 4.19
C PRO A 153 0.63 7.99 5.17
N LEU A 154 1.17 7.93 6.40
CA LEU A 154 1.04 8.94 7.45
C LEU A 154 2.45 9.22 8.00
N ASP A 155 3.22 10.06 7.30
CA ASP A 155 4.65 10.17 7.49
C ASP A 155 5.05 11.33 8.42
N PRO A 156 5.49 11.06 9.65
CA PRO A 156 5.83 12.09 10.64
C PRO A 156 7.00 13.01 10.21
N ARG A 157 7.83 12.58 9.23
CA ARG A 157 8.93 13.38 8.70
C ARG A 157 8.44 14.63 7.95
N GLN A 158 7.16 14.65 7.52
CA GLN A 158 6.55 15.83 6.90
C GLN A 158 6.16 16.92 7.94
N GLU A 159 6.52 16.74 9.21
CA GLU A 159 6.31 17.69 10.30
C GLU A 159 4.83 18.08 10.47
N GLU A 160 4.48 19.35 10.29
CA GLU A 160 3.09 19.85 10.40
C GLU A 160 2.20 19.40 9.24
N ARG A 161 2.79 18.89 8.16
CA ARG A 161 2.09 18.47 6.93
C ARG A 161 1.91 16.95 6.84
N PHE A 162 2.24 16.23 7.91
CA PHE A 162 2.31 14.76 7.94
C PHE A 162 1.01 14.06 7.56
N SER A 163 -0.13 14.71 7.75
CA SER A 163 -1.46 14.13 7.48
C SER A 163 -2.11 14.63 6.19
N TRP A 164 -1.52 15.59 5.45
CA TRP A 164 -2.21 16.20 4.31
C TRP A 164 -2.65 15.21 3.24
N GLY A 165 -1.81 14.27 2.87
CA GLY A 165 -2.17 13.23 1.91
C GLY A 165 -3.16 12.23 2.48
N PHE A 166 -2.99 11.87 3.73
CA PHE A 166 -3.85 10.96 4.49
C PHE A 166 -5.26 11.54 4.66
N ASP A 167 -5.36 12.78 5.11
CA ASP A 167 -6.64 13.50 5.25
C ASP A 167 -7.35 13.60 3.89
N TYR A 168 -6.62 13.99 2.83
CA TYR A 168 -7.17 14.08 1.48
C TYR A 168 -7.73 12.74 0.98
N PHE A 169 -7.02 11.62 1.23
CA PHE A 169 -7.52 10.29 0.88
C PHE A 169 -8.84 9.99 1.58
N LEU A 170 -8.92 10.20 2.89
CA LEU A 170 -10.13 9.94 3.68
C LEU A 170 -11.31 10.80 3.25
N GLU A 171 -11.07 12.07 2.90
CA GLU A 171 -12.11 13.00 2.47
C GLU A 171 -12.68 12.68 1.08
N HIS A 172 -11.92 12.00 0.21
CA HIS A 172 -12.28 11.78 -1.20
C HIS A 172 -12.65 10.32 -1.52
N THR A 173 -12.51 9.41 -0.56
CA THR A 173 -12.90 8.00 -0.72
C THR A 173 -13.96 7.60 0.32
N ARG A 174 -14.62 6.46 0.09
CA ARG A 174 -15.51 5.82 1.07
C ARG A 174 -14.82 4.56 1.55
N THR A 175 -13.97 4.69 2.55
CA THR A 175 -13.13 3.59 3.03
C THR A 175 -13.64 3.06 4.37
N ASP A 176 -13.71 1.73 4.51
CA ASP A 176 -14.23 1.09 5.72
C ASP A 176 -13.14 0.85 6.78
N CYS A 177 -11.91 0.53 6.34
CA CYS A 177 -10.78 0.29 7.25
C CYS A 177 -9.48 0.84 6.66
N VAL A 178 -8.71 1.60 7.44
CA VAL A 178 -7.44 2.21 7.00
C VAL A 178 -6.32 1.89 7.97
N PHE A 179 -5.23 1.34 7.44
CA PHE A 179 -3.95 1.19 8.12
C PHE A 179 -3.01 2.30 7.70
N PRO A 180 -2.60 3.18 8.64
CA PRO A 180 -1.50 4.10 8.41
C PRO A 180 -0.20 3.33 8.20
N MET A 181 0.60 3.76 7.23
CA MET A 181 1.95 3.23 6.99
C MET A 181 2.96 4.37 6.84
N HIS A 182 4.24 4.07 6.62
CA HIS A 182 5.33 5.07 6.53
C HIS A 182 5.59 5.83 7.85
N MET A 183 5.29 5.23 8.99
CA MET A 183 5.39 5.88 10.29
C MET A 183 6.81 5.90 10.89
N TRP A 184 7.76 5.15 10.31
CA TRP A 184 9.15 5.09 10.75
C TRP A 184 9.31 4.77 12.24
N GLU A 185 8.59 3.74 12.70
CA GLU A 185 8.53 3.33 14.12
C GLU A 185 7.96 4.39 15.09
N GLN A 186 7.49 5.53 14.58
CA GLN A 186 6.83 6.57 15.36
C GLN A 186 5.31 6.33 15.37
N PHE A 187 4.88 5.22 15.99
CA PHE A 187 3.48 4.78 16.00
C PHE A 187 2.54 5.79 16.68
N ASP A 188 3.07 6.60 17.60
CA ASP A 188 2.34 7.69 18.26
C ASP A 188 1.81 8.78 17.31
N VAL A 189 2.29 8.80 16.06
CA VAL A 189 1.77 9.70 15.03
C VAL A 189 0.27 9.47 14.76
N VAL A 190 -0.21 8.23 14.89
CA VAL A 190 -1.62 7.89 14.72
C VAL A 190 -2.47 8.46 15.85
N SER A 191 -2.04 8.24 17.11
CA SER A 191 -2.69 8.83 18.28
C SER A 191 -2.71 10.36 18.19
N LYS A 192 -1.58 10.97 17.77
CA LYS A 192 -1.49 12.41 17.51
C LYS A 192 -2.54 12.84 16.46
N TRP A 193 -2.62 12.15 15.31
CA TRP A 193 -3.59 12.45 14.28
C TRP A 193 -5.03 12.33 14.80
N LYS A 194 -5.35 11.30 15.57
CA LYS A 194 -6.69 11.08 16.16
C LYS A 194 -7.13 12.20 17.11
N THR A 195 -6.20 13.02 17.64
CA THR A 195 -6.56 14.20 18.45
C THR A 195 -6.88 15.45 17.62
N MET A 196 -6.60 15.44 16.31
CA MET A 196 -6.81 16.59 15.43
C MET A 196 -8.28 16.71 15.01
N PRO A 197 -8.81 17.93 14.78
CA PRO A 197 -10.22 18.11 14.41
C PRO A 197 -10.64 17.34 13.16
N GLN A 198 -9.80 17.31 12.12
CA GLN A 198 -10.10 16.63 10.84
C GLN A 198 -10.27 15.12 10.98
N SER A 199 -9.76 14.51 12.04
CA SER A 199 -9.90 13.07 12.28
C SER A 199 -11.27 12.65 12.78
N GLU A 200 -12.13 13.59 13.21
CA GLU A 200 -13.35 13.31 13.98
C GLU A 200 -14.29 12.30 13.28
N LEU A 201 -14.44 12.41 11.96
CA LEU A 201 -15.31 11.52 11.19
C LEU A 201 -14.69 10.16 10.86
N TYR A 202 -13.37 10.02 11.02
CA TYR A 202 -12.62 8.88 10.51
C TYR A 202 -11.91 8.07 11.62
N ARG A 203 -11.97 8.50 12.88
CA ARG A 203 -11.23 7.87 13.99
C ARG A 203 -11.48 6.40 14.15
N GLU A 204 -12.72 5.97 13.94
CA GLU A 204 -13.15 4.59 14.16
C GLU A 204 -12.66 3.64 13.05
N ILE A 205 -12.50 4.15 11.84
CA ILE A 205 -12.04 3.35 10.69
C ILE A 205 -10.51 3.32 10.54
N VAL A 206 -9.79 4.23 11.23
CA VAL A 206 -8.33 4.27 11.18
C VAL A 206 -7.74 3.41 12.30
N MET A 207 -7.06 2.36 11.89
CA MET A 207 -6.38 1.43 12.78
C MET A 207 -5.16 2.10 13.42
N GLU A 208 -4.81 1.67 14.63
CA GLU A 208 -3.74 2.27 15.42
C GLU A 208 -2.70 1.20 15.80
N PRO A 209 -1.75 0.90 14.90
CA PRO A 209 -0.64 0.02 15.23
C PRO A 209 0.25 0.64 16.31
N GLU A 210 0.63 -0.15 17.32
CA GLU A 210 1.46 0.30 18.43
C GLU A 210 2.90 -0.24 18.35
N TYR A 211 3.11 -1.32 17.59
CA TYR A 211 4.41 -1.96 17.43
C TYR A 211 4.49 -2.81 16.17
N HIS A 212 5.69 -3.09 15.75
CA HIS A 212 5.97 -3.96 14.60
C HIS A 212 5.41 -5.38 14.80
N GLY A 213 4.74 -5.91 13.78
CA GLY A 213 4.19 -7.27 13.80
C GLY A 213 2.89 -7.41 14.59
N GLN A 214 2.24 -6.30 14.97
CA GLN A 214 0.91 -6.36 15.57
C GLN A 214 -0.11 -6.94 14.59
N VAL A 215 -0.94 -7.86 15.07
CA VAL A 215 -1.99 -8.52 14.30
C VAL A 215 -3.33 -7.88 14.63
N PHE A 216 -4.11 -7.63 13.59
CA PHE A 216 -5.49 -7.14 13.68
C PHE A 216 -6.42 -8.15 13.02
N GLU A 217 -7.52 -8.47 13.66
CA GLU A 217 -8.63 -9.23 13.06
C GLU A 217 -9.64 -8.22 12.52
N ILE A 218 -10.00 -8.36 11.23
CA ILE A 218 -10.92 -7.46 10.54
C ILE A 218 -12.02 -8.31 9.93
N GLU A 219 -13.26 -7.96 10.21
CA GLU A 219 -14.44 -8.55 9.58
C GLU A 219 -14.91 -7.63 8.43
N PHE A 220 -15.08 -8.19 7.22
CA PHE A 220 -15.58 -7.50 6.03
C PHE A 220 -16.97 -8.00 5.65
#